data_f28c3262d4921e85ac2aa480fc8fc018
#
_entry.id   f28c3262d4921e85ac2aa480fc8fc018
#
_cell.length_a   1.000
_cell.length_b   1.000
_cell.length_c   1.000
_cell.angle_alpha   90.00
_cell.angle_beta   90.00
_cell.angle_gamma   90.00
#
_symmetry.space_group_name_H-M   'P 1'
#
loop_
_entity.id
_entity.type
_entity.pdbx_description
1 polymer ?
#
loop_
_entity_poly.entity_id
_entity_poly.type
_entity_poly.pdbx_seq_one_letter_code
_entity_poly.pdbx_strand_id
1 'polypeptide(L)'
;AILNIKVRILSRKEVAPNIYLMRLKAPEITQDALPGQFIHIKCSKDNYPLLRRPLSIHRIDKEKGEIFILFQVVGEGTKLLAQKVIGDDLDIMGPIGNGFNIYPESRKIMIVGGGIGVAPLLALCEESIRQGKEVRVLIGALKKELVIGEESFKILGAKVDVATDDGSYKYEGLVTDLFERTIKEGWLADQIFACGPKSMLKKISEIALQANINYQVSMEERMACGVGACLGCVCKIKTKDKKEYK
;
A
#
# COMPACT_ATOMS: atom_id res chain seq x y z
N ALA A 1 -1.20 -4.40 19.76
CA ALA A 1 -2.58 -4.87 20.01
C ALA A 1 -3.53 -4.29 18.96
N ILE A 2 -4.61 -5.01 18.59
CA ILE A 2 -5.67 -4.47 17.71
C ILE A 2 -6.62 -3.64 18.58
N LEU A 3 -6.75 -2.36 18.26
CA LEU A 3 -7.63 -1.42 18.96
C LEU A 3 -8.91 -1.20 18.15
N ASN A 4 -10.02 -0.90 18.85
CA ASN A 4 -11.25 -0.41 18.23
C ASN A 4 -11.55 0.97 18.82
N ILE A 5 -11.33 2.02 18.04
CA ILE A 5 -11.33 3.41 18.49
C ILE A 5 -12.02 4.34 17.50
N LYS A 6 -12.42 5.52 18.01
CA LYS A 6 -12.87 6.63 17.16
C LYS A 6 -11.70 7.59 16.94
N VAL A 7 -11.49 7.97 15.68
CA VAL A 7 -10.43 8.90 15.27
C VAL A 7 -11.02 10.04 14.48
N ARG A 8 -10.43 11.22 14.62
CA ARG A 8 -10.90 12.44 13.93
C ARG A 8 -10.23 12.63 12.60
N ILE A 9 -11.01 13.01 11.58
CA ILE A 9 -10.50 13.43 10.27
C ILE A 9 -9.91 14.83 10.40
N LEU A 10 -8.62 14.95 10.10
CA LEU A 10 -7.87 16.22 10.12
C LEU A 10 -7.78 16.88 8.74
N SER A 11 -7.73 16.07 7.70
CA SER A 11 -7.76 16.56 6.31
C SER A 11 -8.29 15.50 5.37
N ARG A 12 -8.83 15.94 4.25
CA ARG A 12 -9.28 15.11 3.14
C ARG A 12 -9.02 15.84 1.83
N LYS A 13 -8.38 15.18 0.88
CA LYS A 13 -8.07 15.75 -0.44
C LYS A 13 -8.26 14.68 -1.51
N GLU A 14 -8.92 15.02 -2.61
CA GLU A 14 -8.89 14.24 -3.83
C GLU A 14 -7.55 14.49 -4.53
N VAL A 15 -6.73 13.45 -4.70
CA VAL A 15 -5.37 13.56 -5.24
C VAL A 15 -5.26 13.08 -6.69
N ALA A 16 -6.25 12.31 -7.14
CA ALA A 16 -6.48 11.91 -8.52
C ALA A 16 -7.98 11.58 -8.66
N PRO A 17 -8.54 11.39 -9.85
CA PRO A 17 -9.95 11.10 -10.04
C PRO A 17 -10.43 9.92 -9.19
N ASN A 18 -11.36 10.17 -8.27
CA ASN A 18 -11.91 9.20 -7.31
C ASN A 18 -10.88 8.58 -6.35
N ILE A 19 -9.72 9.21 -6.17
CA ILE A 19 -8.69 8.77 -5.22
C ILE A 19 -8.47 9.86 -4.17
N TYR A 20 -8.63 9.48 -2.91
CA TYR A 20 -8.61 10.39 -1.77
C TYR A 20 -7.46 10.06 -0.81
N LEU A 21 -6.78 11.11 -0.38
CA LEU A 21 -5.85 11.09 0.75
C LEU A 21 -6.54 11.70 1.96
N MET A 22 -6.57 10.95 3.07
CA MET A 22 -7.19 11.37 4.31
C MET A 22 -6.20 11.25 5.46
N ARG A 23 -6.12 12.27 6.32
CA ARG A 23 -5.29 12.32 7.51
C ARG A 23 -6.15 12.18 8.75
N LEU A 24 -5.79 11.27 9.63
CA LEU A 24 -6.53 10.91 10.83
C LEU A 24 -5.69 11.11 12.09
N LYS A 25 -6.28 11.64 13.15
CA LYS A 25 -5.66 11.73 14.48
C LYS A 25 -5.85 10.38 15.19
N ALA A 26 -4.77 9.62 15.31
CA ALA A 26 -4.80 8.24 15.82
C ALA A 26 -3.52 7.91 16.61
N PRO A 27 -3.21 8.63 17.71
CA PRO A 27 -1.96 8.46 18.44
C PRO A 27 -1.77 7.03 18.95
N GLU A 28 -2.85 6.36 19.36
CA GLU A 28 -2.80 4.99 19.86
C GLU A 28 -2.41 3.98 18.75
N ILE A 29 -2.84 4.23 17.50
CA ILE A 29 -2.47 3.40 16.35
C ILE A 29 -1.00 3.61 15.99
N THR A 30 -0.53 4.87 16.00
CA THR A 30 0.83 5.20 15.54
C THR A 30 1.93 4.59 16.39
N GLN A 31 1.67 4.25 17.65
CA GLN A 31 2.65 3.65 18.55
C GLN A 31 3.13 2.29 18.03
N ASP A 32 2.18 1.44 17.64
CA ASP A 32 2.43 0.04 17.25
C ASP A 32 2.38 -0.19 15.74
N ALA A 33 1.90 0.77 14.96
CA ALA A 33 1.73 0.60 13.52
C ALA A 33 3.06 0.41 12.79
N LEU A 34 3.07 -0.54 11.85
CA LEU A 34 4.19 -0.86 10.98
C LEU A 34 3.82 -0.64 9.50
N PRO A 35 4.78 -0.28 8.64
CA PRO A 35 4.56 -0.23 7.19
C PRO A 35 4.00 -1.56 6.66
N GLY A 36 2.97 -1.49 5.81
CA GLY A 36 2.28 -2.66 5.26
C GLY A 36 1.04 -3.11 6.02
N GLN A 37 0.82 -2.59 7.23
CA GLN A 37 -0.43 -2.82 7.97
C GLN A 37 -1.57 -1.94 7.46
N PHE A 38 -2.79 -2.29 7.85
CA PHE A 38 -4.02 -1.62 7.46
C PHE A 38 -4.92 -1.35 8.67
N ILE A 39 -5.94 -0.54 8.46
CA ILE A 39 -7.06 -0.34 9.40
C ILE A 39 -8.37 -0.77 8.76
N HIS A 40 -9.32 -1.17 9.57
CA HIS A 40 -10.66 -1.57 9.17
C HIS A 40 -11.65 -0.47 9.56
N ILE A 41 -12.26 0.22 8.59
CA ILE A 41 -13.07 1.41 8.81
C ILE A 41 -14.55 1.09 8.69
N LYS A 42 -15.35 1.51 9.66
CA LYS A 42 -16.81 1.56 9.56
C LYS A 42 -17.20 2.82 8.77
N CYS A 43 -17.74 2.61 7.56
CA CYS A 43 -18.01 3.71 6.63
C CYS A 43 -19.31 4.47 6.90
N SER A 44 -20.26 3.85 7.63
CA SER A 44 -21.57 4.42 7.98
C SER A 44 -21.85 4.29 9.47
N LYS A 45 -22.65 5.20 10.02
CA LYS A 45 -23.23 5.08 11.37
C LYS A 45 -24.33 4.01 11.41
N ASP A 46 -24.98 3.78 10.27
CA ASP A 46 -26.05 2.80 10.08
C ASP A 46 -25.49 1.38 9.87
N ASN A 47 -26.40 0.43 9.72
CA ASN A 47 -26.05 -0.97 9.45
C ASN A 47 -25.75 -1.25 7.96
N TYR A 48 -25.79 -0.26 7.10
CA TYR A 48 -25.45 -0.39 5.68
C TYR A 48 -24.41 0.65 5.25
N PRO A 49 -23.33 0.23 4.60
CA PRO A 49 -22.88 -1.15 4.40
C PRO A 49 -22.40 -1.80 5.70
N LEU A 50 -22.80 -3.06 5.94
CA LEU A 50 -22.54 -3.77 7.19
C LEU A 50 -21.05 -3.97 7.50
N LEU A 51 -20.29 -4.38 6.49
CA LEU A 51 -18.88 -4.70 6.69
C LEU A 51 -18.01 -3.46 6.68
N ARG A 52 -16.98 -3.46 7.51
CA ARG A 52 -15.89 -2.48 7.49
C ARG A 52 -15.09 -2.60 6.19
N ARG A 53 -14.33 -1.58 5.84
CA ARG A 53 -13.43 -1.56 4.68
C ARG A 53 -11.98 -1.59 5.16
N PRO A 54 -11.19 -2.59 4.68
CA PRO A 54 -9.75 -2.62 4.93
C PRO A 54 -9.08 -1.56 4.07
N LEU A 55 -8.34 -0.65 4.70
CA LEU A 55 -7.57 0.38 4.01
C LEU A 55 -6.16 0.41 4.57
N SER A 56 -5.18 0.31 3.69
CA SER A 56 -3.77 0.33 4.06
C SER A 56 -3.38 1.65 4.72
N ILE A 57 -2.54 1.57 5.73
CA ILE A 57 -1.91 2.75 6.32
C ILE A 57 -0.86 3.25 5.32
N HIS A 58 -1.12 4.43 4.76
CA HIS A 58 -0.28 5.04 3.72
C HIS A 58 0.98 5.68 4.31
N ARG A 59 0.83 6.38 5.44
CA ARG A 59 1.92 7.01 6.17
C ARG A 59 1.65 6.99 7.67
N ILE A 60 2.70 6.93 8.47
CA ILE A 60 2.65 6.91 9.93
C ILE A 60 3.50 8.08 10.44
N ASP A 61 2.88 9.09 11.02
CA ASP A 61 3.56 10.19 11.70
C ASP A 61 3.45 9.99 13.22
N LYS A 62 4.48 9.35 13.77
CA LYS A 62 4.52 9.04 15.20
C LYS A 62 4.62 10.29 16.08
N GLU A 63 5.32 11.32 15.61
CA GLU A 63 5.53 12.55 16.38
C GLU A 63 4.22 13.31 16.55
N LYS A 64 3.42 13.37 15.49
CA LYS A 64 2.11 14.03 15.52
C LYS A 64 0.98 13.10 15.99
N GLY A 65 1.22 11.79 16.10
CA GLY A 65 0.16 10.82 16.38
C GLY A 65 -0.89 10.79 15.28
N GLU A 66 -0.44 10.74 14.02
CA GLU A 66 -1.32 10.82 12.85
C GLU A 66 -1.02 9.67 11.88
N ILE A 67 -2.08 9.12 11.31
CA ILE A 67 -1.97 8.20 10.18
C ILE A 67 -2.63 8.79 8.94
N PHE A 68 -2.14 8.38 7.79
CA PHE A 68 -2.71 8.73 6.49
C PHE A 68 -3.24 7.47 5.83
N ILE A 69 -4.38 7.59 5.18
CA ILE A 69 -4.96 6.56 4.32
C ILE A 69 -5.14 7.12 2.92
N LEU A 70 -4.80 6.31 1.93
CA LEU A 70 -5.01 6.60 0.52
C LEU A 70 -5.95 5.53 -0.04
N PHE A 71 -7.09 5.94 -0.61
CA PHE A 71 -8.09 4.99 -1.07
C PHE A 71 -8.78 5.45 -2.34
N GLN A 72 -9.25 4.49 -3.13
CA GLN A 72 -10.04 4.72 -4.33
C GLN A 72 -11.51 4.43 -4.03
N VAL A 73 -12.39 5.25 -4.58
CA VAL A 73 -13.83 5.02 -4.55
C VAL A 73 -14.18 3.93 -5.56
N VAL A 74 -14.52 2.75 -5.03
CA VAL A 74 -14.85 1.56 -5.86
C VAL A 74 -16.22 0.98 -5.55
N GLY A 75 -16.90 1.47 -4.52
CA GLY A 75 -18.22 1.01 -4.10
C GLY A 75 -18.82 1.87 -3.02
N GLU A 76 -19.98 1.48 -2.51
CA GLU A 76 -20.77 2.30 -1.58
C GLU A 76 -20.01 2.69 -0.31
N GLY A 77 -19.27 1.76 0.32
CA GLY A 77 -18.52 2.07 1.54
C GLY A 77 -17.45 3.13 1.31
N THR A 78 -16.64 3.02 0.26
CA THR A 78 -15.61 4.02 -0.06
C THR A 78 -16.22 5.32 -0.55
N LYS A 79 -17.40 5.30 -1.19
CA LYS A 79 -18.16 6.50 -1.56
C LYS A 79 -18.61 7.27 -0.31
N LEU A 80 -19.19 6.59 0.68
CA LEU A 80 -19.58 7.19 1.95
C LEU A 80 -18.37 7.76 2.71
N LEU A 81 -17.24 7.04 2.68
CA LEU A 81 -16.00 7.52 3.29
C LEU A 81 -15.49 8.79 2.60
N ALA A 82 -15.55 8.85 1.27
CA ALA A 82 -15.14 10.04 0.49
C ALA A 82 -16.04 11.27 0.74
N GLN A 83 -17.27 11.08 1.22
CA GLN A 83 -18.21 12.17 1.59
C GLN A 83 -17.97 12.73 3.00
N LYS A 84 -17.19 12.04 3.83
CA LYS A 84 -16.84 12.53 5.18
C LYS A 84 -16.09 13.86 5.10
N VAL A 85 -16.29 14.70 6.09
CA VAL A 85 -15.68 16.03 6.17
C VAL A 85 -14.66 16.13 7.31
N ILE A 86 -13.83 17.17 7.26
CA ILE A 86 -12.89 17.48 8.34
C ILE A 86 -13.68 17.71 9.64
N GLY A 87 -13.21 17.08 10.72
CA GLY A 87 -13.85 17.10 12.04
C GLY A 87 -14.82 15.95 12.29
N ASP A 88 -15.20 15.18 11.27
CA ASP A 88 -15.95 13.94 11.48
C ASP A 88 -15.09 12.91 12.23
N ASP A 89 -15.76 12.07 13.03
CA ASP A 89 -15.15 10.92 13.66
C ASP A 89 -15.40 9.65 12.85
N LEU A 90 -14.35 8.85 12.69
CA LEU A 90 -14.39 7.52 12.08
C LEU A 90 -14.22 6.45 13.16
N ASP A 91 -15.03 5.42 13.10
CA ASP A 91 -14.86 4.19 13.89
C ASP A 91 -13.92 3.26 13.13
N ILE A 92 -12.73 3.02 13.68
CA ILE A 92 -11.69 2.20 13.07
C ILE A 92 -11.23 1.08 13.99
N MET A 93 -10.78 0.00 13.40
CA MET A 93 -10.12 -1.11 14.07
C MET A 93 -8.72 -1.28 13.47
N GLY A 94 -7.68 -1.35 14.30
CA GLY A 94 -6.29 -1.48 13.84
C GLY A 94 -5.25 -1.25 14.95
N PRO A 95 -3.95 -1.29 14.59
CA PRO A 95 -3.42 -1.72 13.29
C PRO A 95 -3.59 -3.22 13.08
N ILE A 96 -3.84 -3.66 11.85
CA ILE A 96 -4.13 -5.05 11.49
C ILE A 96 -3.16 -5.52 10.42
N GLY A 97 -2.93 -6.83 10.36
CA GLY A 97 -2.05 -7.48 9.39
C GLY A 97 -0.59 -7.48 9.83
N ASN A 98 0.24 -8.13 9.01
CA ASN A 98 1.68 -8.17 9.20
C ASN A 98 2.33 -6.97 8.50
N GLY A 99 3.30 -6.35 9.15
CA GLY A 99 4.14 -5.34 8.52
C GLY A 99 5.10 -5.96 7.50
N PHE A 100 5.65 -5.13 6.62
CA PHE A 100 6.77 -5.50 5.78
C PHE A 100 8.02 -5.74 6.63
N ASN A 101 8.79 -6.75 6.28
CA ASN A 101 10.06 -7.04 6.95
C ASN A 101 11.24 -6.57 6.08
N ILE A 102 11.88 -5.47 6.48
CA ILE A 102 13.08 -4.95 5.85
C ILE A 102 14.28 -5.64 6.50
N TYR A 103 15.05 -6.41 5.71
CA TYR A 103 16.21 -7.10 6.25
C TYR A 103 17.34 -6.11 6.54
N PRO A 104 17.97 -6.21 7.72
CA PRO A 104 19.05 -5.29 8.10
C PRO A 104 20.21 -5.26 7.09
N GLU A 105 20.57 -6.41 6.51
CA GLU A 105 21.62 -6.57 5.53
C GLU A 105 21.31 -6.01 4.15
N SER A 106 20.02 -5.84 3.80
CA SER A 106 19.61 -5.26 2.51
C SER A 106 20.05 -3.80 2.43
N ARG A 107 20.73 -3.44 1.35
CA ARG A 107 21.18 -2.07 1.07
C ARG A 107 20.32 -1.40 0.01
N LYS A 108 19.91 -2.15 -1.02
CA LYS A 108 19.10 -1.68 -2.15
C LYS A 108 17.70 -2.27 -2.09
N ILE A 109 16.72 -1.40 -2.01
CA ILE A 109 15.30 -1.76 -1.92
C ILE A 109 14.60 -1.30 -3.20
N MET A 110 13.88 -2.23 -3.85
CA MET A 110 12.97 -1.89 -4.94
C MET A 110 11.53 -2.00 -4.47
N ILE A 111 10.77 -0.95 -4.71
CA ILE A 111 9.34 -0.86 -4.37
C ILE A 111 8.56 -0.72 -5.66
N VAL A 112 7.56 -1.58 -5.89
CA VAL A 112 6.76 -1.57 -7.13
C VAL A 112 5.29 -1.45 -6.78
N GLY A 113 4.66 -0.36 -7.21
CA GLY A 113 3.25 -0.08 -6.97
C GLY A 113 2.45 0.03 -8.26
N GLY A 114 1.30 -0.65 -8.33
CA GLY A 114 0.37 -0.56 -9.45
C GLY A 114 -0.95 0.09 -9.05
N GLY A 115 -1.29 1.24 -9.65
CA GLY A 115 -2.51 1.98 -9.33
C GLY A 115 -2.61 2.32 -7.85
N ILE A 116 -3.76 2.03 -7.22
CA ILE A 116 -3.95 2.26 -5.77
C ILE A 116 -3.04 1.40 -4.89
N GLY A 117 -2.39 0.38 -5.44
CA GLY A 117 -1.40 -0.43 -4.73
C GLY A 117 -0.18 0.34 -4.21
N VAL A 118 0.02 1.60 -4.60
CA VAL A 118 1.02 2.48 -3.98
C VAL A 118 0.66 2.84 -2.53
N ALA A 119 -0.60 2.65 -2.11
CA ALA A 119 -1.08 3.07 -0.81
C ALA A 119 -0.23 2.55 0.38
N PRO A 120 0.06 1.24 0.52
CA PRO A 120 0.86 0.72 1.65
C PRO A 120 2.37 0.98 1.51
N LEU A 121 2.83 1.53 0.38
CA LEU A 121 4.25 1.55 0.03
C LEU A 121 4.98 2.83 0.45
N LEU A 122 4.26 3.94 0.74
CA LEU A 122 4.91 5.18 1.16
C LEU A 122 5.54 5.06 2.55
N ALA A 123 4.83 4.50 3.51
CA ALA A 123 5.37 4.24 4.86
C ALA A 123 6.59 3.30 4.81
N LEU A 124 6.56 2.30 3.93
CA LEU A 124 7.70 1.40 3.70
C LEU A 124 8.91 2.14 3.14
N CYS A 125 8.69 3.01 2.15
CA CYS A 125 9.75 3.83 1.56
C CYS A 125 10.38 4.74 2.62
N GLU A 126 9.56 5.46 3.40
CA GLU A 126 10.00 6.34 4.48
C GLU A 126 10.86 5.58 5.51
N GLU A 127 10.41 4.40 5.94
CA GLU A 127 11.14 3.55 6.87
C GLU A 127 12.44 3.02 6.27
N SER A 128 12.43 2.59 5.00
CA SER A 128 13.64 2.09 4.32
C SER A 128 14.71 3.17 4.22
N ILE A 129 14.32 4.39 3.85
CA ILE A 129 15.24 5.54 3.77
C ILE A 129 15.75 5.92 5.15
N ARG A 130 14.89 5.93 6.18
CA ARG A 130 15.28 6.17 7.56
C ARG A 130 16.33 5.16 8.06
N GLN A 131 16.28 3.93 7.57
CA GLN A 131 17.30 2.89 7.83
C GLN A 131 18.54 3.01 6.95
N GLY A 132 18.69 4.07 6.15
CA GLY A 132 19.85 4.31 5.29
C GLY A 132 19.90 3.44 4.02
N LYS A 133 18.78 2.88 3.59
CA LYS A 133 18.71 2.08 2.37
C LYS A 133 18.64 2.98 1.13
N GLU A 134 19.24 2.52 0.03
CA GLU A 134 19.02 3.08 -1.30
C GLU A 134 17.67 2.56 -1.84
N VAL A 135 16.72 3.45 -2.12
CA VAL A 135 15.37 3.06 -2.51
C VAL A 135 15.07 3.51 -3.94
N ARG A 136 14.61 2.57 -4.75
CA ARG A 136 14.05 2.84 -6.08
C ARG A 136 12.58 2.42 -6.11
N VAL A 137 11.72 3.32 -6.56
CA VAL A 137 10.28 3.12 -6.63
C VAL A 137 9.84 3.11 -8.10
N LEU A 138 9.11 2.09 -8.47
CA LEU A 138 8.46 1.97 -9.78
C LEU A 138 6.96 2.09 -9.59
N ILE A 139 6.34 3.06 -10.27
CA ILE A 139 4.90 3.31 -10.21
C ILE A 139 4.28 2.98 -11.55
N GLY A 140 3.26 2.13 -11.55
CA GLY A 140 2.43 1.84 -12.72
C GLY A 140 1.06 2.46 -12.61
N ALA A 141 0.57 3.04 -13.71
CA ALA A 141 -0.79 3.56 -13.84
C ALA A 141 -1.31 3.35 -15.25
N LEU A 142 -2.64 3.34 -15.42
CA LEU A 142 -3.25 3.24 -16.74
C LEU A 142 -2.92 4.46 -17.62
N LYS A 143 -2.88 5.67 -17.00
CA LYS A 143 -2.62 6.94 -17.67
C LYS A 143 -2.09 7.98 -16.69
N LYS A 144 -1.56 9.10 -17.21
CA LYS A 144 -0.92 10.17 -16.44
C LYS A 144 -1.76 10.67 -15.26
N GLU A 145 -3.06 10.91 -15.45
CA GLU A 145 -3.95 11.47 -14.44
C GLU A 145 -4.18 10.53 -13.25
N LEU A 146 -3.85 9.24 -13.41
CA LEU A 146 -3.95 8.21 -12.37
C LEU A 146 -2.60 7.88 -11.72
N VAL A 147 -1.54 8.60 -12.06
CA VAL A 147 -0.25 8.51 -11.37
C VAL A 147 -0.37 9.18 -10.02
N ILE A 148 -0.16 8.43 -8.95
CA ILE A 148 -0.27 8.90 -7.57
C ILE A 148 1.02 8.60 -6.80
N GLY A 149 1.38 9.50 -5.88
CA GLY A 149 2.49 9.31 -4.95
C GLY A 149 3.88 9.67 -5.49
N GLU A 150 4.06 9.93 -6.79
CA GLU A 150 5.39 10.18 -7.38
C GLU A 150 6.20 11.22 -6.61
N GLU A 151 5.63 12.41 -6.38
CA GLU A 151 6.32 13.49 -5.67
C GLU A 151 6.56 13.14 -4.19
N SER A 152 5.65 12.42 -3.55
CA SER A 152 5.82 12.00 -2.15
C SER A 152 7.02 11.08 -1.99
N PHE A 153 7.20 10.11 -2.89
CA PHE A 153 8.37 9.23 -2.88
C PHE A 153 9.68 9.99 -3.17
N LYS A 154 9.65 10.94 -4.11
CA LYS A 154 10.83 11.77 -4.43
C LYS A 154 11.26 12.65 -3.25
N ILE A 155 10.30 13.28 -2.57
CA ILE A 155 10.55 14.11 -1.39
C ILE A 155 11.24 13.31 -0.29
N LEU A 156 10.90 12.03 -0.14
CA LEU A 156 11.57 11.13 0.80
C LEU A 156 13.02 10.81 0.41
N GLY A 157 13.42 11.06 -0.86
CA GLY A 157 14.76 10.78 -1.37
C GLY A 157 14.87 9.50 -2.20
N ALA A 158 13.75 8.87 -2.56
CA ALA A 158 13.76 7.71 -3.44
C ALA A 158 13.98 8.12 -4.92
N LYS A 159 14.64 7.26 -5.68
CA LYS A 159 14.63 7.35 -7.15
C LYS A 159 13.29 6.80 -7.65
N VAL A 160 12.53 7.62 -8.40
CA VAL A 160 11.19 7.25 -8.86
C VAL A 160 11.12 7.20 -10.37
N ASP A 161 10.68 6.07 -10.90
CA ASP A 161 10.35 5.87 -12.30
C ASP A 161 8.86 5.52 -12.43
N VAL A 162 8.24 5.97 -13.53
CA VAL A 162 6.79 5.80 -13.76
C VAL A 162 6.57 5.16 -15.12
N ALA A 163 5.65 4.20 -15.17
CA ALA A 163 5.11 3.62 -16.39
C ALA A 163 3.62 3.92 -16.52
N THR A 164 3.17 4.29 -17.71
CA THR A 164 1.76 4.41 -18.04
C THR A 164 1.42 3.51 -19.22
N ASP A 165 0.33 2.74 -19.07
CA ASP A 165 -0.05 1.72 -20.05
C ASP A 165 -0.35 2.35 -21.42
N ASP A 166 -0.91 3.57 -21.43
CA ASP A 166 -1.25 4.34 -22.63
C ASP A 166 -0.12 5.23 -23.17
N GLY A 167 1.05 5.23 -22.54
CA GLY A 167 2.19 6.06 -22.93
C GLY A 167 2.03 7.57 -22.68
N SER A 168 0.98 7.99 -21.95
CA SER A 168 0.71 9.41 -21.71
C SER A 168 1.71 10.09 -20.78
N TYR A 169 2.53 9.31 -20.07
CA TYR A 169 3.55 9.85 -19.16
C TYR A 169 4.73 8.88 -18.97
N LYS A 170 5.94 9.39 -19.16
CA LYS A 170 7.24 8.71 -18.99
C LYS A 170 7.38 7.41 -19.77
N TYR A 171 7.53 6.24 -19.10
CA TYR A 171 7.70 4.98 -19.79
C TYR A 171 6.33 4.49 -20.33
N GLU A 172 6.26 4.20 -21.63
CA GLU A 172 5.10 3.59 -22.26
C GLU A 172 5.13 2.08 -22.06
N GLY A 173 4.11 1.53 -21.39
CA GLY A 173 3.96 0.11 -21.11
C GLY A 173 3.66 -0.20 -19.65
N LEU A 174 3.73 -1.49 -19.33
CA LEU A 174 3.42 -1.96 -17.99
C LEU A 174 4.59 -1.70 -17.03
N VAL A 175 4.27 -1.48 -15.75
CA VAL A 175 5.30 -1.34 -14.71
C VAL A 175 6.17 -2.60 -14.56
N THR A 176 5.65 -3.77 -14.92
CA THR A 176 6.41 -5.02 -14.96
C THR A 176 7.48 -5.04 -16.05
N ASP A 177 7.26 -4.37 -17.17
CA ASP A 177 8.25 -4.23 -18.25
C ASP A 177 9.35 -3.25 -17.80
N LEU A 178 8.96 -2.14 -17.17
CA LEU A 178 9.89 -1.20 -16.54
C LEU A 178 10.72 -1.86 -15.44
N PHE A 179 10.11 -2.73 -14.63
CA PHE A 179 10.80 -3.52 -13.61
C PHE A 179 11.84 -4.47 -14.23
N GLU A 180 11.44 -5.23 -15.25
CA GLU A 180 12.33 -6.16 -15.95
C GLU A 180 13.50 -5.42 -16.62
N ARG A 181 13.21 -4.30 -17.26
CA ARG A 181 14.22 -3.40 -17.86
C ARG A 181 15.21 -2.89 -16.80
N THR A 182 14.71 -2.43 -15.64
CA THR A 182 15.55 -1.93 -14.55
C THR A 182 16.55 -2.97 -14.08
N ILE A 183 16.13 -4.24 -13.96
CA ILE A 183 17.02 -5.35 -13.62
C ILE A 183 18.04 -5.62 -14.72
N LYS A 184 17.63 -5.63 -16.00
CA LYS A 184 18.51 -5.84 -17.15
C LYS A 184 19.56 -4.74 -17.32
N GLU A 185 19.24 -3.51 -16.92
CA GLU A 185 20.16 -2.37 -16.89
C GLU A 185 21.17 -2.43 -15.72
N GLY A 186 21.11 -3.50 -14.90
CA GLY A 186 22.09 -3.78 -13.85
C GLY A 186 21.74 -3.19 -12.47
N TRP A 187 20.56 -2.58 -12.29
CA TRP A 187 20.13 -2.17 -10.96
C TRP A 187 19.46 -3.34 -10.23
N LEU A 188 20.25 -4.09 -9.48
CA LEU A 188 19.78 -5.24 -8.71
C LEU A 188 19.45 -4.81 -7.28
N ALA A 189 18.23 -5.11 -6.85
CA ALA A 189 17.79 -4.94 -5.48
C ALA A 189 18.24 -6.15 -4.63
N ASP A 190 18.49 -5.90 -3.35
CA ASP A 190 18.64 -6.96 -2.36
C ASP A 190 17.27 -7.49 -1.91
N GLN A 191 16.26 -6.61 -1.97
CA GLN A 191 14.90 -6.94 -1.56
C GLN A 191 13.87 -6.16 -2.39
N ILE A 192 12.78 -6.83 -2.76
CA ILE A 192 11.69 -6.27 -3.56
C ILE A 192 10.40 -6.30 -2.74
N PHE A 193 9.66 -5.19 -2.80
CA PHE A 193 8.32 -5.07 -2.23
C PHE A 193 7.34 -4.64 -3.31
N ALA A 194 6.17 -5.26 -3.37
CA ALA A 194 5.18 -4.91 -4.37
C ALA A 194 3.76 -4.94 -3.84
N CYS A 195 2.92 -4.05 -4.36
CA CYS A 195 1.47 -4.04 -4.15
C CYS A 195 0.77 -3.55 -5.43
N GLY A 196 -0.31 -4.21 -5.81
CA GLY A 196 -1.07 -3.88 -7.02
C GLY A 196 -1.89 -5.06 -7.54
N PRO A 197 -2.29 -5.03 -8.82
CA PRO A 197 -3.05 -6.10 -9.44
C PRO A 197 -2.39 -7.48 -9.36
N LYS A 198 -3.17 -8.54 -9.18
CA LYS A 198 -2.67 -9.92 -9.04
C LYS A 198 -1.76 -10.36 -10.20
N SER A 199 -2.08 -9.95 -11.44
CA SER A 199 -1.24 -10.23 -12.62
C SER A 199 0.15 -9.58 -12.51
N MET A 200 0.21 -8.33 -12.05
CA MET A 200 1.46 -7.61 -11.79
C MET A 200 2.28 -8.32 -10.71
N LEU A 201 1.66 -8.64 -9.56
CA LEU A 201 2.34 -9.31 -8.45
C LEU A 201 2.90 -10.67 -8.87
N LYS A 202 2.13 -11.44 -9.66
CA LYS A 202 2.58 -12.72 -10.21
C LYS A 202 3.84 -12.56 -11.07
N LYS A 203 3.83 -11.62 -12.03
CA LYS A 203 4.96 -11.38 -12.93
C LYS A 203 6.21 -10.93 -12.16
N ILE A 204 6.07 -10.01 -11.19
CA ILE A 204 7.17 -9.56 -10.34
C ILE A 204 7.75 -10.73 -9.53
N SER A 205 6.88 -11.57 -8.94
CA SER A 205 7.30 -12.74 -8.16
C SER A 205 8.08 -13.73 -9.02
N GLU A 206 7.64 -13.99 -10.25
CA GLU A 206 8.34 -14.89 -11.19
C GLU A 206 9.74 -14.35 -11.53
N ILE A 207 9.87 -13.06 -11.83
CA ILE A 207 11.14 -12.42 -12.14
C ILE A 207 12.08 -12.43 -10.92
N ALA A 208 11.55 -12.09 -9.73
CA ALA A 208 12.32 -12.09 -8.48
C ALA A 208 12.85 -13.48 -8.14
N LEU A 209 12.03 -14.52 -8.33
CA LEU A 209 12.45 -15.93 -8.13
C LEU A 209 13.57 -16.32 -9.11
N GLN A 210 13.44 -15.96 -10.39
CA GLN A 210 14.48 -16.25 -11.41
C GLN A 210 15.80 -15.52 -11.10
N ALA A 211 15.71 -14.30 -10.60
CA ALA A 211 16.88 -13.50 -10.20
C ALA A 211 17.42 -13.85 -8.80
N ASN A 212 16.79 -14.79 -8.09
CA ASN A 212 17.11 -15.16 -6.70
C ASN A 212 17.12 -13.95 -5.75
N ILE A 213 16.18 -13.02 -5.91
CA ILE A 213 16.01 -11.84 -5.06
C ILE A 213 14.86 -12.10 -4.09
N ASN A 214 15.05 -11.75 -2.81
CA ASN A 214 13.99 -11.80 -1.81
C ASN A 214 12.89 -10.81 -2.13
N TYR A 215 11.63 -11.23 -2.01
CA TYR A 215 10.50 -10.35 -2.27
C TYR A 215 9.35 -10.57 -1.29
N GLN A 216 8.60 -9.51 -1.06
CA GLN A 216 7.36 -9.51 -0.30
C GLN A 216 6.28 -8.78 -1.10
N VAL A 217 5.06 -9.32 -1.09
CA VAL A 217 3.92 -8.72 -1.76
C VAL A 217 2.80 -8.45 -0.78
N SER A 218 2.16 -7.29 -0.91
CA SER A 218 0.92 -6.98 -0.22
C SER A 218 -0.25 -7.32 -1.14
N MET A 219 -1.12 -8.23 -0.69
CA MET A 219 -2.27 -8.69 -1.45
C MET A 219 -3.53 -8.02 -0.93
N GLU A 220 -4.38 -7.59 -1.84
CA GLU A 220 -5.71 -7.07 -1.54
C GLU A 220 -6.75 -8.18 -1.70
N GLU A 221 -7.49 -8.48 -0.62
CA GLU A 221 -8.57 -9.45 -0.63
C GLU A 221 -9.83 -8.85 0.01
N ARG A 222 -10.99 -9.39 -0.34
CA ARG A 222 -12.24 -9.04 0.32
C ARG A 222 -12.24 -9.58 1.74
N MET A 223 -12.47 -8.70 2.71
CA MET A 223 -12.41 -9.06 4.12
C MET A 223 -13.77 -8.86 4.80
N ALA A 224 -14.09 -9.76 5.75
CA ALA A 224 -15.21 -9.59 6.65
C ALA A 224 -14.73 -9.22 8.06
N CYS A 225 -14.09 -10.12 8.81
CA CYS A 225 -13.70 -9.86 10.20
C CYS A 225 -12.43 -8.99 10.33
N GLY A 226 -11.47 -9.10 9.41
CA GLY A 226 -10.17 -8.42 9.46
C GLY A 226 -9.17 -8.94 10.50
N VAL A 227 -9.55 -9.91 11.32
CA VAL A 227 -8.76 -10.43 12.47
C VAL A 227 -8.36 -11.90 12.32
N GLY A 228 -8.53 -12.48 11.14
CA GLY A 228 -8.13 -13.88 10.87
C GLY A 228 -9.12 -14.94 11.39
N ALA A 229 -10.29 -14.57 11.93
CA ALA A 229 -11.22 -15.51 12.53
C ALA A 229 -12.15 -16.20 11.51
N CYS A 230 -12.65 -15.45 10.51
CA CYS A 230 -13.65 -15.97 9.57
C CYS A 230 -13.07 -16.70 8.35
N LEU A 231 -11.77 -16.59 8.11
CA LEU A 231 -11.04 -17.17 6.97
C LEU A 231 -11.54 -16.74 5.58
N GLY A 232 -12.38 -15.71 5.49
CA GLY A 232 -12.99 -15.24 4.22
C GLY A 232 -11.99 -14.59 3.25
N CYS A 233 -10.86 -14.09 3.75
CA CYS A 233 -9.81 -13.44 2.96
C CYS A 233 -8.59 -14.33 2.70
N VAL A 234 -8.69 -15.64 3.01
CA VAL A 234 -7.58 -16.58 2.82
C VAL A 234 -7.29 -16.72 1.33
N CYS A 235 -6.04 -16.61 0.95
CA CYS A 235 -5.57 -16.84 -0.39
C CYS A 235 -4.60 -18.02 -0.47
N LYS A 236 -4.57 -18.68 -1.63
CA LYS A 236 -3.68 -19.80 -1.90
C LYS A 236 -2.35 -19.29 -2.41
N ILE A 237 -1.27 -19.59 -1.68
CA ILE A 237 0.08 -19.29 -2.13
C ILE A 237 0.83 -20.59 -2.45
N LYS A 238 1.79 -20.49 -3.38
CA LYS A 238 2.70 -21.60 -3.71
C LYS A 238 4.00 -21.38 -2.95
N THR A 239 4.33 -22.30 -2.06
CA THR A 239 5.66 -22.38 -1.43
C THR A 239 6.57 -23.35 -2.20
N LYS A 240 7.87 -23.37 -1.90
CA LYS A 240 8.84 -24.24 -2.59
C LYS A 240 8.41 -25.73 -2.58
N ASP A 241 7.76 -26.17 -1.50
CA ASP A 241 7.45 -27.58 -1.28
C ASP A 241 5.96 -27.92 -1.18
N LYS A 242 5.07 -26.97 -0.94
CA LYS A 242 3.63 -27.21 -0.74
C LYS A 242 2.78 -25.99 -1.09
N LYS A 243 1.47 -26.22 -1.33
CA LYS A 243 0.48 -25.15 -1.37
C LYS A 243 0.03 -24.82 0.05
N GLU A 244 0.17 -23.59 0.47
CA GLU A 244 -0.30 -23.10 1.76
C GLU A 244 -1.39 -22.06 1.60
N TYR A 245 -2.21 -21.89 2.65
CA TYR A 245 -3.22 -20.84 2.72
C TYR A 245 -2.80 -19.79 3.76
N LYS A 246 -2.84 -18.56 3.38
CA LYS A 246 -2.56 -17.40 4.26
C LYS A 246 -3.64 -16.36 4.14
#